data_4c271ed36ba522e6d195f20748281f2b
#
_entry.id   4c271ed36ba522e6d195f20748281f2b
#
_cell.length_a   1.000
_cell.length_b   1.000
_cell.length_c   1.000
_cell.angle_alpha   90.00
_cell.angle_beta   90.00
_cell.angle_gamma   90.00
#
_symmetry.space_group_name_H-M   'P 1'
#
loop_
_entity.id
_entity.type
_entity.pdbx_description
1 polymer ?
#
loop_
_entity_poly.entity_id
_entity_poly.type
_entity_poly.pdbx_seq_one_letter_code
_entity_poly.pdbx_strand_id
1 'polypeptide(L)'
;LGDVYKRQAYNLPENVIRKKADAVGKYATGDLYAGDWILPGNLTADPDSATDILDSLGNDRKAMSVTIGSFAQGLSGKLETGDIISVIVYSNKDAFAFTPPELQYLRVITSTTSQGVDKSDATDATQPVTVTLLVNQAQAEQLAYYEKTASMHFALEYRGDRATAQKYLDAQAQYFIDHPRGRD
;
A
#
# COMPACT_ATOMS: atom_id res chain seq x y z
N LEU A 1 17.84 43.63 24.10
CA LEU A 1 18.96 42.68 23.93
C LEU A 1 18.44 41.30 24.32
N GLY A 2 17.88 40.55 23.33
CA GLY A 2 17.35 39.25 23.56
C GLY A 2 18.50 38.24 23.64
N ASP A 3 18.63 37.58 24.78
CA ASP A 3 19.41 36.38 24.90
C ASP A 3 18.81 35.30 24.04
N VAL A 4 19.46 35.01 22.92
CA VAL A 4 19.19 33.80 22.14
C VAL A 4 19.70 32.65 22.99
N TYR A 5 18.78 31.99 23.72
CA TYR A 5 19.07 30.71 24.33
C TYR A 5 19.43 29.74 23.20
N LYS A 6 20.71 29.59 22.94
CA LYS A 6 21.22 28.42 22.24
C LYS A 6 20.87 27.24 23.12
N ARG A 7 19.88 26.47 22.74
CA ARG A 7 19.64 25.15 23.35
C ARG A 7 20.98 24.41 23.26
N GLN A 8 21.62 24.23 24.41
CA GLN A 8 22.85 23.44 24.47
C GLN A 8 22.52 22.03 23.98
N ALA A 9 23.38 21.51 23.13
CA ALA A 9 23.27 20.19 22.53
C ALA A 9 23.54 19.08 23.57
N TYR A 10 22.83 19.12 24.69
CA TYR A 10 22.88 18.09 25.72
C TYR A 10 21.86 17.02 25.33
N ASN A 11 22.32 15.77 25.17
CA ASN A 11 21.55 14.59 24.82
C ASN A 11 20.88 14.62 23.43
N LEU A 12 21.52 15.21 22.42
CA LEU A 12 21.12 15.04 21.04
C LEU A 12 21.39 13.58 20.62
N PRO A 13 20.40 12.87 20.05
CA PRO A 13 20.66 11.62 19.38
C PRO A 13 21.79 11.81 18.32
N GLU A 14 22.71 10.86 18.23
CA GLU A 14 23.84 10.96 17.31
C GLU A 14 23.41 11.15 15.86
N ASN A 15 22.28 10.53 15.48
CA ASN A 15 21.71 10.50 14.14
C ASN A 15 20.65 11.59 13.88
N VAL A 16 20.51 12.61 14.76
CA VAL A 16 19.55 13.70 14.52
C VAL A 16 19.86 14.44 13.22
N ILE A 17 18.83 14.74 12.43
CA ILE A 17 18.96 15.53 11.22
C ILE A 17 19.31 16.97 11.57
N ARG A 18 20.50 17.42 11.16
CA ARG A 18 21.04 18.74 11.49
C ARG A 18 20.93 19.75 10.34
N LYS A 19 20.77 19.29 9.13
CA LYS A 19 20.67 20.14 7.93
C LYS A 19 19.24 20.08 7.39
N LYS A 20 18.66 21.24 7.17
CA LYS A 20 17.32 21.34 6.54
C LYS A 20 17.25 20.60 5.20
N ALA A 21 18.34 20.61 4.43
CA ALA A 21 18.42 19.94 3.13
C ALA A 21 18.20 18.42 3.23
N ASP A 22 18.55 17.80 4.36
CA ASP A 22 18.39 16.35 4.56
C ASP A 22 16.93 15.98 4.86
N ALA A 23 16.06 16.95 5.19
CA ALA A 23 14.65 16.76 5.47
C ALA A 23 13.75 17.27 4.32
N VAL A 24 14.22 18.27 3.56
CA VAL A 24 13.42 18.86 2.46
C VAL A 24 13.15 17.82 1.37
N GLY A 25 11.88 17.72 0.94
CA GLY A 25 11.44 16.75 -0.07
C GLY A 25 11.16 15.35 0.50
N LYS A 26 11.19 15.19 1.81
CA LYS A 26 10.81 13.96 2.49
C LYS A 26 9.50 14.16 3.26
N TYR A 27 8.86 13.05 3.56
CA TYR A 27 7.59 12.98 4.28
C TYR A 27 7.81 12.43 5.68
N ALA A 28 7.05 12.88 6.67
CA ALA A 28 7.07 12.33 8.01
C ALA A 28 6.43 10.94 8.05
N THR A 29 7.02 10.01 8.79
CA THR A 29 6.49 8.64 8.98
C THR A 29 5.47 8.56 10.12
N GLY A 30 5.19 9.67 10.79
CA GLY A 30 4.22 9.82 11.87
C GLY A 30 4.13 11.25 12.32
N ASP A 31 3.30 11.54 13.32
CA ASP A 31 3.12 12.87 13.87
C ASP A 31 4.42 13.43 14.43
N LEU A 32 4.75 14.66 14.05
CA LEU A 32 5.88 15.43 14.55
C LEU A 32 5.35 16.68 15.27
N TYR A 33 5.69 16.82 16.53
CA TYR A 33 5.27 17.94 17.37
C TYR A 33 6.35 19.01 17.48
N ALA A 34 5.96 20.22 17.75
CA ALA A 34 6.91 21.32 17.97
C ALA A 34 7.82 21.01 19.16
N GLY A 35 9.12 20.87 18.89
CA GLY A 35 10.12 20.49 19.86
C GLY A 35 10.69 19.08 19.70
N ASP A 36 10.12 18.27 18.83
CA ASP A 36 10.63 16.93 18.54
C ASP A 36 11.95 16.99 17.75
N TRP A 37 12.79 15.97 18.00
CA TRP A 37 13.97 15.76 17.21
C TRP A 37 13.60 14.96 15.93
N ILE A 38 14.02 15.47 14.79
CA ILE A 38 13.82 14.76 13.54
C ILE A 38 14.99 13.79 13.34
N LEU A 39 14.69 12.50 13.33
CA LEU A 39 15.63 11.43 13.03
C LEU A 39 15.42 10.94 11.58
N PRO A 40 16.43 10.30 10.95
CA PRO A 40 16.24 9.70 9.63
C PRO A 40 15.05 8.73 9.55
N GLY A 41 14.77 7.99 10.62
CA GLY A 41 13.62 7.08 10.72
C GLY A 41 12.26 7.78 10.81
N ASN A 42 12.22 9.08 11.15
CA ASN A 42 10.99 9.87 11.13
C ASN A 42 10.66 10.42 9.74
N LEU A 43 11.51 10.19 8.75
CA LEU A 43 11.35 10.72 7.40
C LEU A 43 11.48 9.60 6.37
N THR A 44 10.62 9.66 5.35
CA THR A 44 10.68 8.79 4.19
C THR A 44 10.65 9.61 2.90
N ALA A 45 11.24 9.07 1.84
CA ALA A 45 11.08 9.61 0.50
C ALA A 45 9.76 9.16 -0.15
N ASP A 46 9.10 8.17 0.43
CA ASP A 46 7.83 7.64 -0.03
C ASP A 46 6.66 8.30 0.71
N PRO A 47 5.84 9.15 0.06
CA PRO A 47 4.68 9.77 0.69
C PRO A 47 3.64 8.77 1.16
N ASP A 48 3.58 7.59 0.56
CA ASP A 48 2.58 6.57 0.89
C ASP A 48 2.98 5.73 2.12
N SER A 49 4.24 5.79 2.54
CA SER A 49 4.69 5.23 3.83
C SER A 49 4.73 6.27 4.95
N ALA A 50 4.45 7.52 4.62
CA ALA A 50 4.55 8.66 5.53
C ALA A 50 3.24 8.96 6.26
N THR A 51 2.13 8.61 5.65
CA THR A 51 0.78 8.84 6.19
C THR A 51 0.01 7.55 5.98
N ASP A 52 -0.93 7.26 6.85
CA ASP A 52 -1.88 6.21 6.55
C ASP A 52 -2.50 6.51 5.17
N ILE A 53 -2.27 5.60 4.21
CA ILE A 53 -2.81 5.74 2.84
C ILE A 53 -4.31 5.99 2.90
N LEU A 54 -4.98 5.47 3.93
CA LEU A 54 -6.42 5.66 4.14
C LEU A 54 -6.78 7.12 4.40
N ASP A 55 -5.91 7.89 5.04
CA ASP A 55 -6.14 9.31 5.32
C ASP A 55 -5.89 10.21 4.08
N SER A 56 -5.14 9.69 3.11
CA SER A 56 -4.73 10.43 1.90
C SER A 56 -5.39 9.96 0.61
N LEU A 57 -6.45 9.14 0.70
CA LEU A 57 -7.19 8.66 -0.47
C LEU A 57 -7.75 9.84 -1.28
N GLY A 58 -7.27 9.99 -2.52
CA GLY A 58 -7.84 10.94 -3.48
C GLY A 58 -9.25 10.53 -3.92
N ASN A 59 -9.99 11.45 -4.52
CA ASN A 59 -11.41 11.28 -4.89
C ASN A 59 -11.68 10.08 -5.83
N ASP A 60 -10.68 9.65 -6.60
CA ASP A 60 -10.80 8.55 -7.57
C ASP A 60 -10.25 7.21 -7.08
N ARG A 61 -9.77 7.16 -5.82
CA ARG A 61 -9.16 5.97 -5.24
C ARG A 61 -9.98 5.47 -4.05
N LYS A 62 -9.95 4.16 -3.87
CA LYS A 62 -10.61 3.45 -2.77
C LYS A 62 -9.63 2.45 -2.15
N ALA A 63 -9.75 2.24 -0.86
CA ALA A 63 -9.18 1.08 -0.20
C ALA A 63 -10.25 -0.01 -0.14
N MET A 64 -9.90 -1.21 -0.55
CA MET A 64 -10.80 -2.36 -0.49
C MET A 64 -10.07 -3.57 0.05
N SER A 65 -10.61 -4.16 1.11
CA SER A 65 -10.12 -5.42 1.65
C SER A 65 -10.79 -6.61 0.97
N VAL A 66 -9.99 -7.60 0.63
CA VAL A 66 -10.43 -8.85 0.00
C VAL A 66 -9.95 -10.02 0.84
N THR A 67 -10.78 -11.04 0.97
CA THR A 67 -10.45 -12.24 1.75
C THR A 67 -9.44 -13.11 1.02
N ILE A 68 -8.43 -13.57 1.74
CA ILE A 68 -7.48 -14.60 1.28
C ILE A 68 -8.09 -15.96 1.60
N GLY A 69 -8.58 -16.66 0.59
CA GLY A 69 -9.31 -17.91 0.77
C GLY A 69 -8.46 -19.09 1.28
N SER A 70 -7.15 -19.05 1.01
CA SER A 70 -6.18 -20.02 1.52
C SER A 70 -4.78 -19.40 1.60
N PHE A 71 -3.90 -20.03 2.35
CA PHE A 71 -2.51 -19.58 2.51
C PHE A 71 -1.78 -19.39 1.17
N ALA A 72 -1.96 -20.35 0.25
CA ALA A 72 -1.35 -20.29 -1.08
C ALA A 72 -1.90 -19.14 -1.93
N GLN A 73 -3.19 -18.80 -1.79
CA GLN A 73 -3.84 -17.72 -2.53
C GLN A 73 -3.31 -16.33 -2.14
N GLY A 74 -2.80 -16.18 -0.92
CA GLY A 74 -2.21 -14.95 -0.39
C GLY A 74 -0.69 -14.93 -0.44
N LEU A 75 -0.06 -15.53 -1.44
CA LEU A 75 1.40 -15.62 -1.59
C LEU A 75 2.08 -16.20 -0.33
N SER A 76 1.43 -17.18 0.30
CA SER A 76 1.92 -17.80 1.55
C SER A 76 2.22 -16.78 2.66
N GLY A 77 1.36 -15.77 2.78
CA GLY A 77 1.49 -14.72 3.79
C GLY A 77 2.65 -13.75 3.54
N LYS A 78 3.21 -13.71 2.34
CA LYS A 78 4.39 -12.89 2.01
C LYS A 78 4.06 -11.56 1.34
N LEU A 79 2.80 -11.22 1.17
CA LEU A 79 2.41 -9.90 0.66
C LEU A 79 2.82 -8.80 1.66
N GLU A 80 3.32 -7.71 1.12
CA GLU A 80 3.82 -6.55 1.89
C GLU A 80 3.23 -5.25 1.35
N THR A 81 3.20 -4.23 2.21
CA THR A 81 2.80 -2.87 1.81
C THR A 81 3.67 -2.37 0.66
N GLY A 82 3.03 -1.84 -0.37
CA GLY A 82 3.71 -1.32 -1.56
C GLY A 82 3.90 -2.33 -2.69
N ASP A 83 3.63 -3.63 -2.45
CA ASP A 83 3.66 -4.64 -3.52
C ASP A 83 2.71 -4.27 -4.66
N ILE A 84 3.13 -4.55 -5.88
CA ILE A 84 2.26 -4.58 -7.04
C ILE A 84 1.91 -6.04 -7.33
N ILE A 85 0.62 -6.31 -7.38
CA ILE A 85 0.09 -7.66 -7.58
C ILE A 85 -0.88 -7.71 -8.75
N SER A 86 -1.05 -8.89 -9.30
CA SER A 86 -2.19 -9.25 -10.15
C SER A 86 -3.14 -10.18 -9.41
N VAL A 87 -4.40 -10.19 -9.88
CA VAL A 87 -5.42 -11.11 -9.37
C VAL A 87 -5.75 -12.13 -10.45
N ILE A 88 -5.37 -13.37 -10.21
CA ILE A 88 -5.75 -14.51 -11.06
C ILE A 88 -7.08 -15.06 -10.55
N VAL A 89 -8.07 -15.09 -11.40
CA VAL A 89 -9.43 -15.53 -11.10
C VAL A 89 -9.65 -16.93 -11.68
N TYR A 90 -10.09 -17.87 -10.85
CA TYR A 90 -10.59 -19.16 -11.31
C TYR A 90 -12.11 -19.14 -11.33
N SER A 91 -12.70 -19.23 -12.53
CA SER A 91 -14.14 -19.35 -12.73
C SER A 91 -14.61 -20.75 -12.40
N ASN A 92 -15.40 -20.90 -11.35
CA ASN A 92 -16.00 -22.20 -11.01
C ASN A 92 -17.01 -22.67 -12.06
N LYS A 93 -17.63 -21.74 -12.80
CA LYS A 93 -18.62 -22.05 -13.82
C LYS A 93 -17.96 -22.60 -15.10
N ASP A 94 -16.88 -21.98 -15.52
CA ASP A 94 -16.26 -22.26 -16.81
C ASP A 94 -15.02 -23.16 -16.67
N ALA A 95 -14.61 -23.45 -15.45
CA ALA A 95 -13.47 -24.31 -15.07
C ALA A 95 -12.15 -23.90 -15.70
N PHE A 96 -11.89 -22.57 -15.82
CA PHE A 96 -10.61 -22.05 -16.27
C PHE A 96 -10.15 -20.85 -15.44
N ALA A 97 -8.84 -20.58 -15.47
CA ALA A 97 -8.23 -19.45 -14.78
C ALA A 97 -7.80 -18.38 -15.79
N PHE A 98 -7.94 -17.11 -15.40
CA PHE A 98 -7.53 -15.96 -16.20
C PHE A 98 -7.19 -14.78 -15.29
N THR A 99 -6.45 -13.81 -15.83
CA THR A 99 -6.21 -12.53 -15.17
C THR A 99 -7.06 -11.47 -15.85
N PRO A 100 -8.08 -10.91 -15.16
CA PRO A 100 -8.85 -9.79 -15.69
C PRO A 100 -7.92 -8.61 -15.99
N PRO A 101 -7.97 -7.99 -17.16
CA PRO A 101 -7.12 -6.84 -17.47
C PRO A 101 -7.28 -5.67 -16.48
N GLU A 102 -8.45 -5.51 -15.87
CA GLU A 102 -8.73 -4.51 -14.85
C GLU A 102 -7.99 -4.77 -13.53
N LEU A 103 -7.57 -6.02 -13.29
CA LEU A 103 -6.95 -6.48 -12.05
C LEU A 103 -5.50 -6.94 -12.27
N GLN A 104 -4.85 -6.42 -13.29
CA GLN A 104 -3.50 -6.83 -13.64
C GLN A 104 -2.43 -6.16 -12.75
N TYR A 105 -2.63 -4.89 -12.36
CA TYR A 105 -1.67 -4.18 -11.51
C TYR A 105 -2.41 -3.41 -10.42
N LEU A 106 -2.34 -3.95 -9.21
CA LEU A 106 -2.98 -3.41 -8.01
C LEU A 106 -1.91 -3.21 -6.94
N ARG A 107 -2.00 -2.11 -6.19
CA ARG A 107 -1.09 -1.87 -5.08
C ARG A 107 -1.65 -2.41 -3.78
N VAL A 108 -0.84 -3.14 -3.03
CA VAL A 108 -1.14 -3.58 -1.67
C VAL A 108 -0.94 -2.41 -0.71
N ILE A 109 -1.98 -2.09 0.07
CA ILE A 109 -1.91 -1.14 1.18
C ILE A 109 -1.41 -1.87 2.42
N THR A 110 -2.10 -2.94 2.80
CA THR A 110 -1.71 -3.78 3.95
C THR A 110 -2.27 -5.19 3.80
N SER A 111 -1.75 -6.11 4.58
CA SER A 111 -2.35 -7.43 4.80
C SER A 111 -2.60 -7.60 6.29
N THR A 112 -3.79 -8.11 6.64
CA THR A 112 -4.31 -8.10 8.01
C THR A 112 -4.58 -9.51 8.48
N THR A 113 -4.23 -9.80 9.73
CA THR A 113 -4.47 -11.09 10.40
C THR A 113 -5.94 -11.27 10.77
N SER A 114 -6.30 -12.48 11.19
CA SER A 114 -7.66 -12.78 11.68
C SER A 114 -8.06 -11.98 12.95
N GLN A 115 -7.09 -11.42 13.67
CA GLN A 115 -7.32 -10.56 14.84
C GLN A 115 -7.47 -9.09 14.46
N GLY A 116 -7.38 -8.72 13.18
CA GLY A 116 -7.47 -7.34 12.73
C GLY A 116 -6.17 -6.55 12.91
N VAL A 117 -5.04 -7.23 13.14
CA VAL A 117 -3.72 -6.61 13.28
C VAL A 117 -3.02 -6.63 11.93
N ASP A 118 -2.45 -5.50 11.52
CA ASP A 118 -1.67 -5.43 10.30
C ASP A 118 -0.41 -6.29 10.43
N LYS A 119 -0.04 -6.95 9.34
CA LYS A 119 1.10 -7.87 9.33
C LYS A 119 2.40 -7.19 9.76
N SER A 120 2.58 -5.91 9.46
CA SER A 120 3.73 -5.10 9.88
C SER A 120 3.87 -5.00 11.40
N ASP A 121 2.73 -5.05 12.12
CA ASP A 121 2.64 -4.84 13.57
C ASP A 121 2.44 -6.15 14.34
N ALA A 122 2.24 -7.27 13.63
CA ALA A 122 2.02 -8.56 14.24
C ALA A 122 3.31 -9.10 14.87
N THR A 123 3.27 -9.37 16.15
CA THR A 123 4.38 -9.97 16.91
C THR A 123 4.49 -11.47 16.78
N ASP A 124 3.41 -12.12 16.30
CA ASP A 124 3.30 -13.58 16.15
C ASP A 124 3.23 -13.97 14.68
N ALA A 125 3.58 -15.23 14.38
CA ALA A 125 3.50 -15.85 13.05
C ALA A 125 2.05 -16.07 12.55
N THR A 126 1.13 -15.18 12.91
CA THR A 126 -0.29 -15.25 12.53
C THR A 126 -0.43 -14.94 11.04
N GLN A 127 -1.08 -15.83 10.31
CA GLN A 127 -1.25 -15.68 8.88
C GLN A 127 -2.23 -14.57 8.54
N PRO A 128 -1.92 -13.71 7.55
CA PRO A 128 -2.89 -12.77 7.01
C PRO A 128 -4.07 -13.51 6.38
N VAL A 129 -5.27 -13.01 6.64
CA VAL A 129 -6.52 -13.55 6.09
C VAL A 129 -7.22 -12.58 5.15
N THR A 130 -6.80 -11.31 5.14
CA THR A 130 -7.26 -10.30 4.20
C THR A 130 -6.08 -9.51 3.63
N VAL A 131 -6.26 -9.00 2.42
CA VAL A 131 -5.38 -8.00 1.80
C VAL A 131 -6.19 -6.78 1.46
N THR A 132 -5.68 -5.60 1.79
CA THR A 132 -6.27 -4.31 1.45
C THR A 132 -5.53 -3.72 0.26
N LEU A 133 -6.27 -3.40 -0.78
CA LEU A 133 -5.77 -2.94 -2.07
C LEU A 133 -6.20 -1.51 -2.36
N LEU A 134 -5.32 -0.75 -2.99
CA LEU A 134 -5.64 0.55 -3.55
C LEU A 134 -6.26 0.35 -4.94
N VAL A 135 -7.52 0.74 -5.11
CA VAL A 135 -8.32 0.43 -6.29
C VAL A 135 -9.11 1.66 -6.77
N ASN A 136 -9.56 1.64 -8.01
CA ASN A 136 -10.60 2.53 -8.51
C ASN A 136 -11.99 1.88 -8.37
N GLN A 137 -13.05 2.60 -8.77
CA GLN A 137 -14.43 2.09 -8.67
C GLN A 137 -14.63 0.80 -9.47
N ALA A 138 -14.10 0.74 -10.69
CA ALA A 138 -14.26 -0.42 -11.57
C ALA A 138 -13.58 -1.67 -11.01
N GLN A 139 -12.37 -1.50 -10.47
CA GLN A 139 -11.61 -2.58 -9.82
C GLN A 139 -12.32 -3.07 -8.56
N ALA A 140 -12.85 -2.15 -7.74
CA ALA A 140 -13.59 -2.51 -6.53
C ALA A 140 -14.82 -3.36 -6.84
N GLU A 141 -15.60 -2.99 -7.86
CA GLU A 141 -16.78 -3.74 -8.30
C GLU A 141 -16.41 -5.14 -8.81
N GLN A 142 -15.34 -5.25 -9.59
CA GLN A 142 -14.85 -6.54 -10.08
C GLN A 142 -14.36 -7.44 -8.93
N LEU A 143 -13.60 -6.90 -8.00
CA LEU A 143 -13.15 -7.65 -6.83
C LEU A 143 -14.33 -8.15 -5.99
N ALA A 144 -15.32 -7.29 -5.73
CA ALA A 144 -16.53 -7.67 -4.99
C ALA A 144 -17.31 -8.78 -5.70
N TYR A 145 -17.39 -8.72 -7.02
CA TYR A 145 -18.04 -9.75 -7.83
C TYR A 145 -17.27 -11.08 -7.75
N TYR A 146 -15.95 -11.07 -7.97
CA TYR A 146 -15.16 -12.30 -7.95
C TYR A 146 -15.02 -12.90 -6.56
N GLU A 147 -15.00 -12.10 -5.51
CA GLU A 147 -14.99 -12.63 -4.14
C GLU A 147 -16.23 -13.49 -3.85
N LYS A 148 -17.36 -13.22 -4.51
CA LYS A 148 -18.62 -13.99 -4.35
C LYS A 148 -18.78 -15.14 -5.33
N THR A 149 -18.18 -15.06 -6.52
CA THR A 149 -18.50 -15.97 -7.63
C THR A 149 -17.33 -16.85 -8.08
N ALA A 150 -16.12 -16.57 -7.64
CA ALA A 150 -14.91 -17.21 -8.12
C ALA A 150 -13.90 -17.43 -7.00
N SER A 151 -12.82 -18.12 -7.31
CA SER A 151 -11.63 -18.23 -6.47
C SER A 151 -10.56 -17.28 -6.98
N MET A 152 -9.92 -16.55 -6.06
CA MET A 152 -8.89 -15.57 -6.42
C MET A 152 -7.53 -15.97 -5.87
N HIS A 153 -6.47 -15.80 -6.67
CA HIS A 153 -5.08 -15.90 -6.27
C HIS A 153 -4.38 -14.57 -6.50
N PHE A 154 -3.60 -14.14 -5.52
CA PHE A 154 -2.79 -12.92 -5.60
C PHE A 154 -1.38 -13.30 -6.01
N ALA A 155 -0.93 -12.81 -7.16
CA ALA A 155 0.41 -13.02 -7.67
C ALA A 155 1.23 -11.74 -7.57
N LEU A 156 2.46 -11.83 -7.09
CA LEU A 156 3.38 -10.70 -7.00
C LEU A 156 3.94 -10.39 -8.39
N GLU A 157 3.71 -9.18 -8.88
CA GLU A 157 4.25 -8.67 -10.13
C GLU A 157 5.55 -7.88 -9.89
N TYR A 158 5.56 -7.05 -8.84
CA TYR A 158 6.74 -6.26 -8.51
C TYR A 158 6.81 -5.92 -7.02
N ARG A 159 8.02 -5.96 -6.51
CA ARG A 159 8.41 -5.43 -5.20
C ARG A 159 9.75 -4.71 -5.36
N GLY A 160 9.83 -3.45 -4.99
CA GLY A 160 11.05 -2.66 -5.10
C GLY A 160 10.78 -1.17 -5.04
N ASP A 161 11.54 -0.40 -5.82
CA ASP A 161 11.44 1.05 -5.82
C ASP A 161 10.11 1.57 -6.37
N ARG A 162 9.70 2.71 -5.85
CA ARG A 162 8.44 3.36 -6.20
C ARG A 162 8.35 3.77 -7.67
N ALA A 163 9.45 4.24 -8.26
CA ALA A 163 9.42 4.73 -9.63
C ALA A 163 9.09 3.61 -10.62
N THR A 164 9.58 2.41 -10.35
CA THR A 164 9.24 1.22 -11.12
C THR A 164 7.82 0.73 -10.80
N ALA A 165 7.42 0.70 -9.52
CA ALA A 165 6.05 0.37 -9.13
C ALA A 165 5.03 1.29 -9.81
N GLN A 166 5.31 2.60 -9.88
CA GLN A 166 4.45 3.59 -10.54
C GLN A 166 4.22 3.28 -12.03
N LYS A 167 5.22 2.75 -12.75
CA LYS A 167 5.05 2.37 -14.17
C LYS A 167 3.98 1.29 -14.37
N TYR A 168 3.89 0.33 -13.45
CA TYR A 168 2.83 -0.69 -13.48
C TYR A 168 1.45 -0.06 -13.23
N LEU A 169 1.37 0.85 -12.26
CA LEU A 169 0.12 1.56 -11.96
C LEU A 169 -0.30 2.50 -13.09
N ASP A 170 0.65 3.15 -13.75
CA ASP A 170 0.41 4.00 -14.92
C ASP A 170 -0.09 3.15 -16.12
N ALA A 171 0.49 1.98 -16.33
CA ALA A 171 0.01 1.04 -17.35
C ALA A 171 -1.43 0.59 -17.07
N GLN A 172 -1.76 0.33 -15.79
CA GLN A 172 -3.13 0.00 -15.40
C GLN A 172 -4.08 1.19 -15.60
N ALA A 173 -3.63 2.41 -15.26
CA ALA A 173 -4.44 3.61 -15.48
C ALA A 173 -4.69 3.85 -16.99
N GLN A 174 -3.66 3.65 -17.82
CA GLN A 174 -3.79 3.76 -19.28
C GLN A 174 -4.81 2.76 -19.84
N TYR A 175 -4.82 1.52 -19.32
CA TYR A 175 -5.83 0.54 -19.72
C TYR A 175 -7.26 1.07 -19.53
N PHE A 176 -7.57 1.74 -18.41
CA PHE A 176 -8.90 2.32 -18.17
C PHE A 176 -9.21 3.53 -19.05
N ILE A 177 -8.20 4.26 -19.52
CA ILE A 177 -8.35 5.35 -20.48
C ILE A 177 -8.71 4.78 -21.86
N ASP A 178 -8.02 3.72 -22.25
CA ASP A 178 -8.21 3.09 -23.56
C ASP A 178 -9.51 2.25 -23.63
N HIS A 179 -10.00 1.79 -22.45
CA HIS A 179 -11.20 0.96 -22.34
C HIS A 179 -12.18 1.60 -21.34
N PRO A 180 -12.74 2.78 -21.64
CA PRO A 180 -13.72 3.42 -20.77
C PRO A 180 -14.95 2.52 -20.63
N ARG A 181 -15.41 2.26 -19.41
CA ARG A 181 -16.71 1.60 -19.21
C ARG A 181 -17.78 2.49 -19.81
N GLY A 182 -18.45 1.99 -20.84
CA GLY A 182 -19.64 2.63 -21.37
C GLY A 182 -20.67 2.76 -20.24
N ARG A 183 -21.25 3.95 -20.11
CA ARG A 183 -22.55 4.09 -19.43
C ARG A 183 -23.56 3.66 -20.49
N ASP A 184 -23.91 2.37 -20.50
CA ASP A 184 -25.10 1.87 -21.16
C ASP A 184 -26.34 2.14 -20.29
#